data_57ad01dc0c13c11dcafafb6da9b4a166
#
_entry.id   57ad01dc0c13c11dcafafb6da9b4a166
#
_cell.length_a   1.000
_cell.length_b   1.000
_cell.length_c   1.000
_cell.angle_alpha   90.00
_cell.angle_beta   90.00
_cell.angle_gamma   90.00
#
_symmetry.space_group_name_H-M   'P 1'
#
loop_
_entity.id
_entity.type
_entity.pdbx_description
1 polymer ?
#
loop_
_entity_poly.entity_id
_entity_poly.type
_entity_poly.pdbx_seq_one_letter_code
_entity_poly.pdbx_strand_id
1 'polypeptide(L)'
;AVPAFVDVVALFVNPDPADVQAVLDQVGPELLQFHGDESPQDCARYHHRYLRAFRAGAPGLATAEDLASYCRAYGEAAGWLFDSYSAGYGGSGHGFDHALLSDVKADPVSRPLILSGGLTPDNVAAAVQSVRPWAVDVSSGVEVEQGIKSSDRISFFVAAVHAADAKK
;
A
#
# COMPACT_ATOMS: atom_id res chain seq x y z
N ALA A 1 4.81 14.32 -18.85
CA ALA A 1 6.08 13.88 -18.27
C ALA A 1 5.93 13.86 -16.75
N VAL A 2 6.43 12.81 -16.08
CA VAL A 2 6.46 12.73 -14.62
C VAL A 2 7.60 13.63 -14.11
N PRO A 3 7.41 14.43 -13.05
CA PRO A 3 8.47 15.24 -12.47
C PRO A 3 9.65 14.41 -11.96
N ALA A 4 10.84 14.99 -11.89
CA ALA A 4 12.00 14.36 -11.27
C ALA A 4 11.70 14.02 -9.81
N PHE A 5 12.20 12.88 -9.32
CA PHE A 5 12.00 12.34 -7.96
C PHE A 5 10.54 11.90 -7.66
N VAL A 6 9.78 11.60 -8.71
CA VAL A 6 8.47 10.95 -8.61
C VAL A 6 8.55 9.62 -9.34
N ASP A 7 8.39 8.53 -8.60
CA ASP A 7 8.40 7.18 -9.16
C ASP A 7 7.04 6.81 -9.76
N VAL A 8 7.08 6.10 -10.88
CA VAL A 8 5.90 5.48 -11.47
C VAL A 8 5.75 4.08 -10.89
N VAL A 9 4.59 3.79 -10.32
CA VAL A 9 4.23 2.48 -9.78
C VAL A 9 3.17 1.84 -10.64
N ALA A 10 3.45 0.67 -11.21
CA ALA A 10 2.46 -0.10 -11.96
C ALA A 10 1.77 -1.11 -11.02
N LEU A 11 0.46 -0.93 -10.83
CA LEU A 11 -0.35 -1.78 -9.95
C LEU A 11 -1.01 -2.91 -10.73
N PHE A 12 -0.93 -4.12 -10.15
CA PHE A 12 -1.50 -5.34 -10.70
C PHE A 12 -2.33 -6.10 -9.66
N VAL A 13 -3.36 -6.79 -10.14
CA VAL A 13 -4.20 -7.70 -9.37
C VAL A 13 -4.34 -8.99 -10.16
N ASN A 14 -3.65 -10.05 -9.74
CA ASN A 14 -3.63 -11.35 -10.40
C ASN A 14 -3.38 -11.26 -11.92
N PRO A 15 -2.33 -10.57 -12.37
CA PRO A 15 -2.09 -10.34 -13.79
C PRO A 15 -1.61 -11.59 -14.51
N ASP A 16 -1.84 -11.65 -15.83
CA ASP A 16 -1.06 -12.55 -16.67
C ASP A 16 0.41 -12.08 -16.69
N PRO A 17 1.39 -12.99 -16.56
CA PRO A 17 2.80 -12.61 -16.62
C PRO A 17 3.20 -11.85 -17.88
N ALA A 18 2.55 -12.08 -19.02
CA ALA A 18 2.79 -11.36 -20.26
C ALA A 18 2.37 -9.88 -20.16
N ASP A 19 1.29 -9.58 -19.42
CA ASP A 19 0.82 -8.21 -19.22
C ASP A 19 1.82 -7.40 -18.37
N VAL A 20 2.37 -8.01 -17.34
CA VAL A 20 3.40 -7.36 -16.51
C VAL A 20 4.65 -7.06 -17.35
N GLN A 21 5.10 -8.05 -18.16
CA GLN A 21 6.25 -7.84 -19.02
C GLN A 21 6.01 -6.75 -20.06
N ALA A 22 4.82 -6.70 -20.66
CA ALA A 22 4.45 -5.66 -21.60
C ALA A 22 4.49 -4.26 -20.98
N VAL A 23 4.04 -4.12 -19.72
CA VAL A 23 4.12 -2.85 -18.99
C VAL A 23 5.57 -2.48 -18.67
N LEU A 24 6.39 -3.44 -18.26
CA LEU A 24 7.82 -3.21 -18.03
C LEU A 24 8.51 -2.69 -19.30
N ASP A 25 8.23 -3.32 -20.44
CA ASP A 25 8.87 -2.97 -21.74
C ASP A 25 8.38 -1.63 -22.30
N GLN A 26 7.11 -1.28 -22.11
CA GLN A 26 6.49 -0.12 -22.74
C GLN A 26 6.50 1.13 -21.86
N VAL A 27 6.36 0.96 -20.55
CA VAL A 27 6.23 2.06 -19.57
C VAL A 27 7.52 2.26 -18.81
N GLY A 28 8.20 1.16 -18.41
CA GLY A 28 9.42 1.20 -17.60
C GLY A 28 9.15 1.78 -16.19
N PRO A 29 8.15 1.30 -15.44
CA PRO A 29 7.87 1.82 -14.10
C PRO A 29 9.05 1.57 -13.15
N GLU A 30 9.25 2.42 -12.15
CA GLU A 30 10.28 2.23 -11.13
C GLU A 30 9.94 1.12 -10.14
N LEU A 31 8.65 0.87 -9.94
CA LEU A 31 8.12 -0.13 -9.01
C LEU A 31 6.92 -0.86 -9.61
N LEU A 32 6.83 -2.15 -9.31
CA LEU A 32 5.58 -2.92 -9.46
C LEU A 32 4.85 -2.94 -8.12
N GLN A 33 3.53 -2.98 -8.12
CA GLN A 33 2.73 -3.22 -6.92
C GLN A 33 1.79 -4.40 -7.18
N PHE A 34 1.93 -5.46 -6.38
CA PHE A 34 1.07 -6.63 -6.45
C PHE A 34 0.02 -6.58 -5.33
N HIS A 35 -1.25 -6.52 -5.72
CA HIS A 35 -2.38 -6.27 -4.81
C HIS A 35 -3.43 -7.40 -4.85
N GLY A 36 -3.16 -8.49 -5.54
CA GLY A 36 -4.01 -9.68 -5.62
C GLY A 36 -3.57 -10.80 -4.68
N ASP A 37 -3.58 -12.02 -5.20
CA ASP A 37 -3.18 -13.23 -4.47
C ASP A 37 -1.87 -13.82 -5.03
N GLU A 38 -1.03 -12.96 -5.68
CA GLU A 38 0.24 -13.36 -6.27
C GLU A 38 1.16 -13.97 -5.22
N SER A 39 1.76 -15.11 -5.57
CA SER A 39 2.73 -15.78 -4.71
C SER A 39 4.05 -14.98 -4.60
N PRO A 40 4.90 -15.23 -3.57
CA PRO A 40 6.23 -14.63 -3.51
C PRO A 40 7.06 -14.86 -4.78
N GLN A 41 6.95 -16.05 -5.37
CA GLN A 41 7.66 -16.41 -6.59
C GLN A 41 7.13 -15.64 -7.82
N ASP A 42 5.82 -15.42 -7.89
CA ASP A 42 5.22 -14.62 -8.96
C ASP A 42 5.65 -13.15 -8.86
N CYS A 43 5.73 -12.61 -7.65
CA CYS A 43 6.20 -11.24 -7.45
C CYS A 43 7.69 -11.07 -7.80
N ALA A 44 8.54 -12.03 -7.44
CA ALA A 44 9.99 -11.95 -7.60
C ALA A 44 10.48 -12.29 -9.04
N ARG A 45 9.68 -12.99 -9.83
CA ARG A 45 10.08 -13.53 -11.15
C ARG A 45 10.56 -12.52 -12.17
N TYR A 46 10.16 -11.24 -12.00
CA TYR A 46 10.50 -10.16 -12.94
C TYR A 46 11.87 -9.53 -12.65
N HIS A 47 12.54 -9.91 -11.55
CA HIS A 47 13.79 -9.31 -11.09
C HIS A 47 13.71 -7.77 -11.02
N HIS A 48 12.54 -7.25 -10.68
CA HIS A 48 12.22 -5.84 -10.58
C HIS A 48 11.80 -5.49 -9.15
N ARG A 49 12.04 -4.26 -8.72
CA ARG A 49 11.59 -3.79 -7.39
C ARG A 49 10.07 -3.84 -7.31
N TYR A 50 9.53 -4.34 -6.21
CA TYR A 50 8.08 -4.40 -6.05
C TYR A 50 7.63 -4.11 -4.63
N LEU A 51 6.39 -3.62 -4.53
CA LEU A 51 5.61 -3.51 -3.31
C LEU A 51 4.63 -4.69 -3.24
N ARG A 52 4.47 -5.28 -2.06
CA ARG A 52 3.42 -6.26 -1.81
C ARG A 52 2.31 -5.64 -0.98
N ALA A 53 1.08 -5.67 -1.48
CA ALA A 53 -0.09 -5.23 -0.73
C ALA A 53 -0.73 -6.41 0.02
N PHE A 54 -1.07 -6.17 1.28
CA PHE A 54 -1.73 -7.13 2.18
C PHE A 54 -3.08 -6.58 2.59
N ARG A 55 -4.12 -7.40 2.50
CA ARG A 55 -5.49 -7.06 2.90
C ARG A 55 -5.67 -7.40 4.39
N ALA A 56 -5.35 -6.45 5.27
CA ALA A 56 -5.45 -6.63 6.72
C ALA A 56 -6.90 -6.93 7.14
N GLY A 57 -7.09 -7.96 7.97
CA GLY A 57 -8.41 -8.43 8.39
C GLY A 57 -9.08 -9.41 7.42
N ALA A 58 -8.43 -9.80 6.32
CA ALA A 58 -8.92 -10.86 5.44
C ALA A 58 -8.98 -12.22 6.17
N PRO A 59 -9.79 -13.19 5.68
CA PRO A 59 -9.75 -14.54 6.20
C PRO A 59 -8.31 -15.10 6.21
N GLY A 60 -7.85 -15.58 7.36
CA GLY A 60 -6.47 -16.03 7.57
C GLY A 60 -5.46 -14.91 7.87
N LEU A 61 -5.87 -13.64 7.90
CA LEU A 61 -5.05 -12.47 8.24
C LEU A 61 -5.77 -11.59 9.29
N ALA A 62 -6.53 -12.23 10.17
CA ALA A 62 -7.38 -11.54 11.14
C ALA A 62 -6.68 -11.26 12.47
N THR A 63 -5.49 -11.80 12.69
CA THR A 63 -4.67 -11.52 13.88
C THR A 63 -3.34 -10.89 13.48
N ALA A 64 -2.69 -10.20 14.42
CA ALA A 64 -1.38 -9.60 14.19
C ALA A 64 -0.31 -10.66 13.86
N GLU A 65 -0.37 -11.82 14.56
CA GLU A 65 0.54 -12.94 14.34
C GLU A 65 0.39 -13.57 12.95
N ASP A 66 -0.85 -13.84 12.52
CA ASP A 66 -1.12 -14.40 11.18
C ASP A 66 -0.64 -13.45 10.09
N LEU A 67 -0.92 -12.15 10.23
CA LEU A 67 -0.50 -11.14 9.28
C LEU A 67 1.03 -11.05 9.19
N ALA A 68 1.73 -10.96 10.32
CA ALA A 68 3.19 -10.91 10.34
C ALA A 68 3.81 -12.18 9.75
N SER A 69 3.26 -13.36 10.11
CA SER A 69 3.71 -14.64 9.57
C SER A 69 3.59 -14.70 8.05
N TYR A 70 2.47 -14.24 7.51
CA TYR A 70 2.22 -14.21 6.07
C TYR A 70 3.16 -13.24 5.35
N CYS A 71 3.40 -12.05 5.92
CA CYS A 71 4.28 -11.04 5.34
C CYS A 71 5.72 -11.52 5.17
N ARG A 72 6.23 -12.39 6.07
CA ARG A 72 7.60 -12.91 6.01
C ARG A 72 7.93 -13.63 4.70
N ALA A 73 6.95 -14.24 4.05
CA ALA A 73 7.14 -14.91 2.77
C ALA A 73 7.53 -13.93 1.64
N TYR A 74 7.22 -12.64 1.81
CA TYR A 74 7.51 -11.57 0.84
C TYR A 74 8.70 -10.70 1.28
N GLY A 75 9.71 -11.31 1.86
CA GLY A 75 10.90 -10.62 2.33
C GLY A 75 11.76 -9.95 1.25
N GLU A 76 11.55 -10.27 -0.03
CA GLU A 76 12.22 -9.62 -1.17
C GLU A 76 11.53 -8.32 -1.61
N ALA A 77 10.32 -8.03 -1.12
CA ALA A 77 9.62 -6.80 -1.44
C ALA A 77 10.39 -5.56 -0.97
N ALA A 78 10.35 -4.48 -1.75
CA ALA A 78 10.93 -3.19 -1.39
C ALA A 78 10.11 -2.48 -0.29
N GLY A 79 8.84 -2.82 -0.13
CA GLY A 79 7.95 -2.33 0.92
C GLY A 79 6.69 -3.17 1.01
N TRP A 80 6.05 -3.11 2.18
CA TRP A 80 4.79 -3.78 2.48
C TRP A 80 3.67 -2.76 2.64
N LEU A 81 2.67 -2.83 1.77
CA LEU A 81 1.49 -1.98 1.80
C LEU A 81 0.34 -2.72 2.52
N PHE A 82 -0.28 -2.06 3.49
CA PHE A 82 -1.42 -2.61 4.23
C PHE A 82 -2.68 -1.84 3.89
N ASP A 83 -3.61 -2.53 3.25
CA ASP A 83 -4.92 -2.02 2.86
C ASP A 83 -6.03 -2.72 3.66
N SER A 84 -7.18 -2.10 3.76
CA SER A 84 -8.36 -2.69 4.40
C SER A 84 -8.93 -3.84 3.56
N TYR A 85 -9.35 -4.91 4.22
CA TYR A 85 -10.05 -5.98 3.54
C TYR A 85 -11.45 -5.53 3.08
N SER A 86 -11.75 -5.77 1.82
CA SER A 86 -13.12 -5.75 1.28
C SER A 86 -13.34 -7.03 0.47
N ALA A 87 -14.58 -7.49 0.37
CA ALA A 87 -14.92 -8.72 -0.36
C ALA A 87 -14.65 -8.65 -1.88
N GLY A 88 -14.24 -7.49 -2.40
CA GLY A 88 -13.75 -7.26 -3.76
C GLY A 88 -12.38 -6.58 -3.74
N TYR A 89 -11.71 -6.54 -4.89
CA TYR A 89 -10.50 -5.74 -5.07
C TYR A 89 -10.90 -4.27 -5.25
N GLY A 90 -10.38 -3.39 -4.38
CA GLY A 90 -10.64 -1.94 -4.43
C GLY A 90 -11.01 -1.36 -3.07
N GLY A 91 -10.68 -0.09 -2.85
CA GLY A 91 -10.85 0.61 -1.59
C GLY A 91 -12.33 0.71 -1.19
N SER A 92 -12.70 0.03 -0.11
CA SER A 92 -14.06 0.09 0.48
C SER A 92 -14.37 1.44 1.14
N GLY A 93 -13.36 2.32 1.26
CA GLY A 93 -13.46 3.57 2.02
C GLY A 93 -13.47 3.37 3.55
N HIS A 94 -13.40 2.14 4.04
CA HIS A 94 -13.32 1.83 5.45
C HIS A 94 -11.88 1.47 5.84
N GLY A 95 -11.42 1.95 6.99
CA GLY A 95 -10.14 1.56 7.57
C GLY A 95 -10.20 0.18 8.21
N PHE A 96 -9.05 -0.39 8.55
CA PHE A 96 -8.91 -1.59 9.36
C PHE A 96 -8.34 -1.26 10.74
N ASP A 97 -8.42 -2.21 11.66
CA ASP A 97 -7.82 -2.04 12.98
C ASP A 97 -6.29 -2.06 12.88
N HIS A 98 -5.66 -0.91 13.11
CA HIS A 98 -4.21 -0.76 13.05
C HIS A 98 -3.46 -1.58 14.11
N ALA A 99 -4.13 -2.12 15.14
CA ALA A 99 -3.52 -3.04 16.10
C ALA A 99 -3.00 -4.33 15.43
N LEU A 100 -3.58 -4.72 14.28
CA LEU A 100 -3.11 -5.83 13.45
C LEU A 100 -1.66 -5.65 12.96
N LEU A 101 -1.14 -4.42 12.94
CA LEU A 101 0.23 -4.13 12.49
C LEU A 101 1.27 -4.27 13.61
N SER A 102 0.88 -4.58 14.86
CA SER A 102 1.81 -4.63 16.01
C SER A 102 2.97 -5.59 15.78
N ASP A 103 2.68 -6.82 15.38
CA ASP A 103 3.68 -7.88 15.21
C ASP A 103 4.49 -7.69 13.93
N VAL A 104 3.87 -7.14 12.86
CA VAL A 104 4.58 -6.72 11.65
C VAL A 104 5.64 -5.67 11.98
N LYS A 105 5.30 -4.67 12.80
CA LYS A 105 6.24 -3.60 13.19
C LYS A 105 7.35 -4.08 14.12
N ALA A 106 7.08 -5.07 14.95
CA ALA A 106 8.05 -5.67 15.86
C ALA A 106 8.97 -6.68 15.16
N ASP A 107 8.62 -7.15 13.96
CA ASP A 107 9.37 -8.17 13.24
C ASP A 107 10.71 -7.59 12.71
N PRO A 108 11.87 -8.20 13.08
CA PRO A 108 13.17 -7.70 12.63
C PRO A 108 13.40 -7.80 11.12
N VAL A 109 12.61 -8.62 10.42
CA VAL A 109 12.67 -8.74 8.94
C VAL A 109 11.62 -7.89 8.24
N SER A 110 10.90 -7.05 8.99
CA SER A 110 9.89 -6.14 8.43
C SER A 110 10.46 -5.25 7.33
N ARG A 111 9.61 -4.92 6.37
CA ARG A 111 9.92 -3.99 5.28
C ARG A 111 9.32 -2.62 5.56
N PRO A 112 9.75 -1.55 4.84
CA PRO A 112 9.10 -0.25 4.93
C PRO A 112 7.58 -0.39 4.85
N LEU A 113 6.88 0.04 5.90
CA LEU A 113 5.43 -0.10 6.03
C LEU A 113 4.74 1.07 5.34
N ILE A 114 3.87 0.76 4.38
CA ILE A 114 3.02 1.73 3.69
C ILE A 114 1.59 1.51 4.19
N LEU A 115 1.00 2.54 4.79
CA LEU A 115 -0.37 2.47 5.31
C LEU A 115 -1.34 2.97 4.24
N SER A 116 -2.32 2.12 3.92
CA SER A 116 -3.44 2.40 3.02
C SER A 116 -4.76 2.02 3.68
N GLY A 117 -5.85 2.05 2.92
CA GLY A 117 -7.19 1.63 3.37
C GLY A 117 -7.95 2.70 4.13
N GLY A 118 -8.94 3.29 3.46
CA GLY A 118 -9.87 4.25 4.04
C GLY A 118 -9.25 5.56 4.53
N LEU A 119 -8.02 5.89 4.10
CA LEU A 119 -7.37 7.15 4.46
C LEU A 119 -8.05 8.32 3.75
N THR A 120 -8.20 9.41 4.49
CA THR A 120 -8.79 10.68 4.04
C THR A 120 -8.01 11.85 4.65
N PRO A 121 -8.19 13.09 4.16
CA PRO A 121 -7.61 14.27 4.81
C PRO A 121 -7.94 14.39 6.30
N ASP A 122 -9.12 13.90 6.71
CA ASP A 122 -9.62 14.07 8.09
C ASP A 122 -9.02 13.05 9.07
N ASN A 123 -8.59 11.87 8.60
CA ASN A 123 -8.12 10.80 9.48
C ASN A 123 -6.62 10.48 9.35
N VAL A 124 -5.96 10.90 8.25
CA VAL A 124 -4.57 10.51 7.97
C VAL A 124 -3.60 10.98 9.05
N ALA A 125 -3.80 12.17 9.64
CA ALA A 125 -2.92 12.69 10.69
C ALA A 125 -2.91 11.78 11.93
N ALA A 126 -4.09 11.31 12.37
CA ALA A 126 -4.21 10.39 13.49
C ALA A 126 -3.60 9.01 13.15
N ALA A 127 -3.82 8.53 11.93
CA ALA A 127 -3.25 7.28 11.43
C ALA A 127 -1.71 7.33 11.42
N VAL A 128 -1.12 8.39 10.88
CA VAL A 128 0.35 8.61 10.88
C VAL A 128 0.91 8.65 12.30
N GLN A 129 0.26 9.34 13.23
CA GLN A 129 0.71 9.44 14.63
C GLN A 129 0.64 8.10 15.35
N SER A 130 -0.39 7.28 15.12
CA SER A 130 -0.58 6.00 15.80
C SER A 130 0.28 4.89 15.20
N VAL A 131 0.32 4.77 13.87
CA VAL A 131 1.03 3.70 13.17
C VAL A 131 2.50 4.05 12.95
N ARG A 132 2.83 5.31 12.72
CA ARG A 132 4.17 5.77 12.29
C ARG A 132 4.68 4.99 11.07
N PRO A 133 3.94 4.96 9.98
CA PRO A 133 4.35 4.24 8.78
C PRO A 133 5.53 4.94 8.11
N TRP A 134 6.22 4.22 7.21
CA TRP A 134 7.21 4.80 6.31
C TRP A 134 6.57 5.74 5.28
N ALA A 135 5.42 5.34 4.75
CA ALA A 135 4.63 6.12 3.79
C ALA A 135 3.14 5.88 3.99
N VAL A 136 2.33 6.71 3.38
CA VAL A 136 0.88 6.53 3.27
C VAL A 136 0.46 6.47 1.81
N ASP A 137 -0.56 5.69 1.52
CA ASP A 137 -1.17 5.56 0.20
C ASP A 137 -2.65 5.93 0.27
N VAL A 138 -3.14 6.68 -0.71
CA VAL A 138 -4.53 7.10 -0.77
C VAL A 138 -5.07 7.07 -2.20
N SER A 139 -6.26 6.51 -2.36
CA SER A 139 -6.97 6.52 -3.64
C SER A 139 -8.32 7.23 -3.50
N SER A 140 -9.36 6.54 -3.06
CA SER A 140 -10.73 7.09 -3.01
C SER A 140 -10.92 8.23 -2.03
N GLY A 141 -10.11 8.30 -0.96
CA GLY A 141 -10.22 9.36 0.06
C GLY A 141 -9.96 10.78 -0.43
N VAL A 142 -9.34 10.93 -1.62
CA VAL A 142 -9.10 12.22 -2.26
C VAL A 142 -9.91 12.39 -3.55
N GLU A 143 -10.95 11.58 -3.76
CA GLU A 143 -11.86 11.67 -4.91
C GLU A 143 -13.10 12.50 -4.58
N VAL A 144 -13.61 13.24 -5.56
CA VAL A 144 -14.95 13.88 -5.50
C VAL A 144 -16.03 12.92 -5.98
N GLU A 145 -15.69 12.09 -6.97
CA GLU A 145 -16.47 10.99 -7.50
C GLU A 145 -15.53 9.84 -7.84
N GLN A 146 -16.05 8.63 -7.99
CA GLN A 146 -15.26 7.45 -8.30
C GLN A 146 -14.35 7.69 -9.52
N GLY A 147 -13.03 7.59 -9.31
CA GLY A 147 -12.00 7.80 -10.33
C GLY A 147 -11.65 9.27 -10.59
N ILE A 148 -12.34 10.25 -9.98
CA ILE A 148 -12.08 11.69 -10.20
C ILE A 148 -11.42 12.29 -8.96
N LYS A 149 -10.12 12.54 -9.05
CA LYS A 149 -9.32 13.13 -7.96
C LYS A 149 -9.60 14.62 -7.77
N SER A 150 -9.60 15.08 -6.53
CA SER A 150 -9.72 16.48 -6.14
C SER A 150 -8.36 17.07 -5.79
N SER A 151 -7.94 18.11 -6.46
CA SER A 151 -6.71 18.85 -6.13
C SER A 151 -6.73 19.39 -4.69
N ASP A 152 -7.88 19.88 -4.24
CA ASP A 152 -8.02 20.42 -2.88
C ASP A 152 -7.89 19.31 -1.84
N ARG A 153 -8.58 18.16 -2.05
CA ARG A 153 -8.47 17.03 -1.12
C ARG A 153 -7.05 16.44 -1.09
N ILE A 154 -6.36 16.39 -2.24
CA ILE A 154 -4.94 15.99 -2.28
C ILE A 154 -4.10 16.96 -1.46
N SER A 155 -4.27 18.27 -1.66
CA SER A 155 -3.54 19.30 -0.92
C SER A 155 -3.79 19.22 0.60
N PHE A 156 -5.04 19.03 1.01
CA PHE A 156 -5.38 18.85 2.42
C PHE A 156 -4.81 17.56 3.00
N PHE A 157 -4.84 16.46 2.25
CA PHE A 157 -4.24 15.19 2.66
C PHE A 157 -2.74 15.34 2.91
N VAL A 158 -2.01 15.90 1.95
CA VAL A 158 -0.56 16.14 2.06
C VAL A 158 -0.23 17.05 3.23
N ALA A 159 -0.98 18.14 3.41
CA ALA A 159 -0.81 19.07 4.54
C ALA A 159 -1.02 18.36 5.90
N ALA A 160 -2.04 17.49 5.99
CA ALA A 160 -2.32 16.73 7.22
C ALA A 160 -1.20 15.72 7.53
N VAL A 161 -0.62 15.07 6.52
CA VAL A 161 0.56 14.19 6.69
C VAL A 161 1.76 14.98 7.21
N HIS A 162 2.10 16.10 6.58
CA HIS A 162 3.22 16.95 7.01
C HIS A 162 3.04 17.47 8.44
N ALA A 163 1.83 17.89 8.81
CA ALA A 163 1.52 18.35 10.16
C ALA A 163 1.64 17.23 11.21
N ALA A 164 1.37 15.98 10.84
CA ALA A 164 1.54 14.83 11.72
C ALA A 164 3.03 14.47 11.91
N ASP A 165 3.82 14.53 10.84
CA ASP A 165 5.26 14.25 10.88
C ASP A 165 6.07 15.30 11.66
N ALA A 166 5.68 16.55 11.62
CA ALA A 166 6.33 17.65 12.37
C ALA A 166 6.19 17.54 13.89
N LYS A 167 5.33 16.65 14.39
CA LYS A 167 5.10 16.41 15.84
C LYS A 167 5.89 15.22 16.38
N LYS A 168 6.91 14.75 15.67
CA LYS A 168 7.83 13.68 16.10
C LYS A 168 8.83 14.15 17.16
#